data_9a4d5dc52a81dc0b0c759e5bd789cde8
#
_entry.id   9a4d5dc52a81dc0b0c759e5bd789cde8
#
_cell.length_a   1.000
_cell.length_b   1.000
_cell.length_c   1.000
_cell.angle_alpha   90.00
_cell.angle_beta   90.00
_cell.angle_gamma   90.00
#
_symmetry.space_group_name_H-M   'P 1'
#
loop_
_entity.id
_entity.type
_entity.pdbx_description
1 polymer ?
#
loop_
_entity_poly.entity_id
_entity_poly.type
_entity_poly.pdbx_seq_one_letter_code
_entity_poly.pdbx_strand_id
1 'polypeptide(L)'
;MKKNTDKINKTKELFDKIVNGVNNIISSGEFERFLKFSKNFHQYSFNNIVLIYSQMKEATQVAGFKKWQSMGRKLKKGVHGIQIIYPIKRKYTKIIEGQDSLLNDDKKEQEVEYLTYRYTYVYDISQTVGKPLPLDENSLNSNNKSEFFDFLKSFSPYPIEEEDLFGNAKGYWLEKEQKIVIKKSLSMNDKVSVLLHELTHAFYDDFDYKKDRNLSETFVESVAYIVADYFDLDTSLCSFNYIASWVDGDTKIILELGDKIQKCANSFIKNLEKHYNDGNLQIAI
;
A
#
# COMPACT_ATOMS: atom_id res chain seq x y z
N MET A 1 -22.06 16.81 25.37
CA MET A 1 -20.88 17.55 24.88
C MET A 1 -19.55 16.89 25.24
N LYS A 2 -19.22 16.53 26.49
CA LYS A 2 -17.92 15.88 26.88
C LYS A 2 -17.52 14.67 26.03
N LYS A 3 -18.43 13.70 25.76
CA LYS A 3 -18.10 12.51 24.94
C LYS A 3 -17.65 12.78 23.49
N ASN A 4 -18.06 13.92 22.92
CA ASN A 4 -17.66 14.27 21.53
C ASN A 4 -16.29 14.93 21.52
N THR A 5 -15.98 15.73 22.51
CA THR A 5 -14.68 16.37 22.73
C THR A 5 -13.59 15.34 22.98
N ASP A 6 -13.86 14.34 23.82
CA ASP A 6 -12.93 13.24 24.13
C ASP A 6 -12.60 12.40 22.87
N LYS A 7 -13.60 12.19 21.98
CA LYS A 7 -13.37 11.45 20.72
C LYS A 7 -12.56 12.25 19.72
N ILE A 8 -12.74 13.56 19.65
CA ILE A 8 -11.96 14.46 18.78
C ILE A 8 -10.52 14.51 19.27
N ASN A 9 -10.29 14.66 20.55
CA ASN A 9 -8.95 14.68 21.14
C ASN A 9 -8.21 13.35 20.85
N LYS A 10 -8.90 12.22 21.03
CA LYS A 10 -8.30 10.90 20.80
C LYS A 10 -7.95 10.66 19.32
N THR A 11 -8.72 11.18 18.40
CA THR A 11 -8.41 11.12 16.97
C THR A 11 -7.19 11.98 16.64
N LYS A 12 -7.05 13.17 17.25
CA LYS A 12 -5.86 14.02 17.10
C LYS A 12 -4.61 13.32 17.65
N GLU A 13 -4.68 12.71 18.83
CA GLU A 13 -3.59 11.91 19.39
C GLU A 13 -3.14 10.78 18.45
N LEU A 14 -4.06 10.17 17.69
CA LEU A 14 -3.71 9.14 16.72
C LEU A 14 -3.00 9.72 15.49
N PHE A 15 -3.36 10.91 15.03
CA PHE A 15 -2.59 11.60 13.98
C PHE A 15 -1.19 11.96 14.45
N ASP A 16 -1.03 12.44 15.69
CA ASP A 16 0.29 12.70 16.29
C ASP A 16 1.11 11.40 16.36
N LYS A 17 0.49 10.27 16.71
CA LYS A 17 1.15 8.95 16.70
C LYS A 17 1.57 8.51 15.29
N ILE A 18 0.78 8.82 14.26
CA ILE A 18 1.16 8.53 12.86
C ILE A 18 2.41 9.31 12.49
N VAL A 19 2.42 10.62 12.73
CA VAL A 19 3.57 11.48 12.45
C VAL A 19 4.83 10.97 13.18
N ASN A 20 4.73 10.72 14.48
CA ASN A 20 5.84 10.21 15.28
C ASN A 20 6.27 8.80 14.84
N GLY A 21 5.31 7.94 14.47
CA GLY A 21 5.58 6.59 13.97
C GLY A 21 6.39 6.62 12.68
N VAL A 22 6.03 7.47 11.74
CA VAL A 22 6.76 7.66 10.48
C VAL A 22 8.17 8.17 10.74
N ASN A 23 8.31 9.21 11.55
CA ASN A 23 9.62 9.78 11.90
C ASN A 23 10.53 8.72 12.55
N ASN A 24 9.98 7.88 13.44
CA ASN A 24 10.73 6.80 14.08
C ASN A 24 11.16 5.72 13.08
N ILE A 25 10.27 5.30 12.16
CA ILE A 25 10.59 4.29 11.14
C ILE A 25 11.77 4.76 10.28
N ILE A 26 11.79 6.03 9.90
CA ILE A 26 12.82 6.59 9.05
C ILE A 26 14.13 6.80 9.82
N SER A 27 14.07 7.46 10.98
CA SER A 27 15.26 7.79 11.76
C SER A 27 15.98 6.56 12.34
N SER A 28 15.24 5.46 12.59
CA SER A 28 15.82 4.22 13.12
C SER A 28 16.40 3.30 12.04
N GLY A 29 16.21 3.58 10.74
CA GLY A 29 16.59 2.69 9.66
C GLY A 29 15.69 1.45 9.53
N GLU A 30 14.52 1.42 10.20
CA GLU A 30 13.59 0.29 10.18
C GLU A 30 12.66 0.30 8.94
N PHE A 31 12.92 1.11 7.93
CA PHE A 31 12.00 1.28 6.80
C PHE A 31 11.80 -0.04 6.02
N GLU A 32 12.85 -0.79 5.74
CA GLU A 32 12.74 -2.10 5.09
C GLU A 32 11.87 -3.06 5.92
N ARG A 33 12.10 -3.11 7.23
CA ARG A 33 11.28 -3.91 8.15
C ARG A 33 9.82 -3.48 8.15
N PHE A 34 9.57 -2.19 8.04
CA PHE A 34 8.22 -1.64 7.92
C PHE A 34 7.56 -2.03 6.59
N LEU A 35 8.28 -1.97 5.46
CA LEU A 35 7.76 -2.42 4.18
C LEU A 35 7.42 -3.92 4.20
N LYS A 36 8.31 -4.74 4.77
CA LYS A 36 8.06 -6.16 4.98
C LYS A 36 6.82 -6.43 5.85
N PHE A 37 6.62 -5.63 6.89
CA PHE A 37 5.40 -5.68 7.70
C PHE A 37 4.16 -5.30 6.89
N SER A 38 4.27 -4.32 6.00
CA SER A 38 3.16 -3.77 5.22
C SER A 38 2.50 -4.79 4.27
N LYS A 39 3.22 -5.82 3.81
CA LYS A 39 2.64 -6.89 2.99
C LYS A 39 1.43 -7.56 3.63
N ASN A 40 1.49 -7.78 4.95
CA ASN A 40 0.42 -8.43 5.71
C ASN A 40 -0.84 -7.55 5.81
N PHE A 41 -0.69 -6.26 5.53
CA PHE A 41 -1.70 -5.23 5.72
C PHE A 41 -1.96 -4.42 4.45
N HIS A 42 -1.66 -4.97 3.28
CA HIS A 42 -1.78 -4.26 1.99
C HIS A 42 -3.19 -3.66 1.75
N GLN A 43 -4.23 -4.22 2.38
CA GLN A 43 -5.62 -3.72 2.29
C GLN A 43 -5.90 -2.52 3.23
N TYR A 44 -4.99 -2.20 4.16
CA TYR A 44 -5.12 -1.06 5.06
C TYR A 44 -4.47 0.19 4.45
N SER A 45 -4.95 1.38 4.83
CA SER A 45 -4.27 2.64 4.47
C SER A 45 -2.91 2.72 5.15
N PHE A 46 -1.96 3.43 4.55
CA PHE A 46 -0.63 3.65 5.12
C PHE A 46 -0.69 4.13 6.58
N ASN A 47 -1.53 5.11 6.86
CA ASN A 47 -1.72 5.64 8.23
C ASN A 47 -2.11 4.53 9.23
N ASN A 48 -2.97 3.61 8.83
CA ASN A 48 -3.36 2.50 9.69
C ASN A 48 -2.25 1.47 9.84
N ILE A 49 -1.45 1.22 8.81
CA ILE A 49 -0.29 0.33 8.92
C ILE A 49 0.73 0.92 9.91
N VAL A 50 1.01 2.23 9.83
CA VAL A 50 1.88 2.93 10.79
C VAL A 50 1.32 2.81 12.22
N LEU A 51 0.00 2.99 12.41
CA LEU A 51 -0.64 2.82 13.71
C LEU A 51 -0.54 1.38 14.23
N ILE A 52 -0.75 0.38 13.39
CA ILE A 52 -0.62 -1.03 13.77
C ILE A 52 0.83 -1.34 14.14
N TYR A 53 1.79 -0.96 13.29
CA TYR A 53 3.21 -1.18 13.52
C TYR A 53 3.71 -0.52 14.81
N SER A 54 3.31 0.72 15.06
CA SER A 54 3.70 1.46 16.27
C SER A 54 3.15 0.85 17.56
N GLN A 55 2.04 0.12 17.50
CA GLN A 55 1.38 -0.48 18.67
C GLN A 55 1.71 -1.97 18.83
N MET A 56 1.98 -2.68 17.72
CA MET A 56 2.28 -4.11 17.72
C MET A 56 3.11 -4.51 16.48
N LYS A 57 4.43 -4.40 16.60
CA LYS A 57 5.38 -4.71 15.51
C LYS A 57 5.32 -6.16 15.01
N GLU A 58 4.83 -7.07 15.85
CA GLU A 58 4.71 -8.51 15.55
C GLU A 58 3.31 -8.91 15.05
N ALA A 59 2.43 -7.93 14.80
CA ALA A 59 1.12 -8.23 14.24
C ALA A 59 1.26 -8.84 12.83
N THR A 60 0.46 -9.86 12.57
CA THR A 60 0.47 -10.57 11.27
C THR A 60 -0.85 -10.46 10.55
N GLN A 61 -1.96 -10.48 11.30
CA GLN A 61 -3.30 -10.41 10.73
C GLN A 61 -4.27 -9.78 11.72
N VAL A 62 -4.84 -8.64 11.38
CA VAL A 62 -5.75 -7.92 12.26
C VAL A 62 -7.16 -7.84 11.70
N ALA A 63 -8.13 -7.92 12.60
CA ALA A 63 -9.54 -7.69 12.27
C ALA A 63 -10.31 -7.12 13.48
N GLY A 64 -11.46 -6.51 13.21
CA GLY A 64 -12.38 -6.06 14.24
C GLY A 64 -13.04 -7.23 14.96
N PHE A 65 -13.50 -6.99 16.21
CA PHE A 65 -14.15 -8.01 17.05
C PHE A 65 -15.22 -8.83 16.31
N LYS A 66 -16.14 -8.15 15.62
CA LYS A 66 -17.24 -8.82 14.90
C LYS A 66 -16.74 -9.73 13.78
N LYS A 67 -15.67 -9.33 13.10
CA LYS A 67 -15.06 -10.14 12.03
C LYS A 67 -14.43 -11.40 12.61
N TRP A 68 -13.68 -11.30 13.71
CA TRP A 68 -13.14 -12.48 14.40
C TRP A 68 -14.24 -13.43 14.86
N GLN A 69 -15.34 -12.88 15.42
CA GLN A 69 -16.47 -13.67 15.85
C GLN A 69 -17.13 -14.42 14.66
N SER A 70 -17.30 -13.78 13.51
CA SER A 70 -17.85 -14.43 12.30
C SER A 70 -16.94 -15.54 11.75
N MET A 71 -15.63 -15.48 12.02
CA MET A 71 -14.65 -16.50 11.70
C MET A 71 -14.54 -17.61 12.76
N GLY A 72 -15.44 -17.63 13.75
CA GLY A 72 -15.45 -18.61 14.85
C GLY A 72 -14.30 -18.42 15.86
N ARG A 73 -13.72 -17.20 15.93
CA ARG A 73 -12.65 -16.86 16.87
C ARG A 73 -13.15 -15.90 17.96
N LYS A 74 -12.58 -16.02 19.15
CA LYS A 74 -12.90 -15.19 20.32
C LYS A 74 -11.64 -14.49 20.81
N LEU A 75 -11.78 -13.28 21.33
CA LEU A 75 -10.67 -12.58 21.97
C LEU A 75 -10.25 -13.27 23.26
N LYS A 76 -8.95 -13.33 23.50
CA LYS A 76 -8.38 -13.74 24.80
C LYS A 76 -8.74 -12.73 25.87
N LYS A 77 -8.85 -13.15 27.13
CA LYS A 77 -9.08 -12.24 28.25
C LYS A 77 -7.90 -11.28 28.43
N GLY A 78 -8.18 -10.03 28.73
CA GLY A 78 -7.16 -9.04 29.07
C GLY A 78 -6.38 -8.45 27.89
N VAL A 79 -6.72 -8.79 26.65
CA VAL A 79 -6.04 -8.20 25.49
C VAL A 79 -6.51 -6.77 25.24
N HIS A 80 -5.57 -5.91 24.80
CA HIS A 80 -5.85 -4.55 24.40
C HIS A 80 -5.91 -4.46 22.87
N GLY A 81 -6.95 -3.80 22.34
CA GLY A 81 -7.10 -3.60 20.91
C GLY A 81 -6.14 -2.56 20.37
N ILE A 82 -5.71 -2.78 19.14
CA ILE A 82 -4.90 -1.85 18.34
C ILE A 82 -5.85 -0.75 17.82
N GLN A 83 -5.51 0.50 18.06
CA GLN A 83 -6.30 1.64 17.61
C GLN A 83 -5.97 1.98 16.17
N ILE A 84 -6.99 2.06 15.33
CA ILE A 84 -6.90 2.53 13.95
C ILE A 84 -7.93 3.61 13.68
N ILE A 85 -7.75 4.36 12.58
CA ILE A 85 -8.69 5.40 12.14
C ILE A 85 -9.48 4.93 10.92
N TYR A 86 -10.68 5.46 10.78
CA TYR A 86 -11.49 5.27 9.59
C TYR A 86 -12.22 6.57 9.20
N PRO A 87 -12.39 6.82 7.89
CA PRO A 87 -13.03 8.05 7.42
C PRO A 87 -14.55 7.96 7.58
N ILE A 88 -15.16 9.11 7.86
CA ILE A 88 -16.61 9.32 7.85
C ILE A 88 -16.90 10.51 6.96
N LYS A 89 -17.77 10.31 5.97
CA LYS A 89 -18.31 11.41 5.18
C LYS A 89 -19.35 12.16 6.00
N ARG A 90 -19.24 13.46 6.03
CA ARG A 90 -20.21 14.36 6.63
C ARG A 90 -20.59 15.42 5.62
N LYS A 91 -21.81 15.94 5.76
CA LYS A 91 -22.35 17.02 4.95
C LYS A 91 -22.64 18.22 5.83
N TYR A 92 -22.42 19.41 5.30
CA TYR A 92 -22.91 20.64 5.86
C TYR A 92 -23.41 21.54 4.73
N THR A 93 -24.42 22.36 5.02
CA THR A 93 -24.96 23.33 4.09
C THR A 93 -24.15 24.61 4.21
N LYS A 94 -23.56 25.06 3.12
CA LYS A 94 -22.90 26.37 2.99
C LYS A 94 -23.84 27.30 2.26
N ILE A 95 -24.11 28.45 2.85
CA ILE A 95 -24.84 29.53 2.19
C ILE A 95 -23.83 30.30 1.33
N ILE A 96 -24.09 30.39 0.02
CA ILE A 96 -23.28 31.17 -0.92
C ILE A 96 -24.06 32.44 -1.19
N GLU A 97 -23.49 33.60 -0.83
CA GLU A 97 -23.98 34.89 -1.23
C GLU A 97 -23.57 35.14 -2.69
N GLY A 98 -24.54 35.37 -3.58
CA GLY A 98 -24.27 35.67 -4.98
C GLY A 98 -23.55 37.03 -5.11
N GLN A 99 -22.56 37.10 -6.00
CA GLN A 99 -21.79 38.34 -6.28
C GLN A 99 -22.61 39.50 -6.88
N ASP A 100 -23.90 39.30 -7.13
CA ASP A 100 -24.79 40.31 -7.76
C ASP A 100 -25.98 40.66 -6.84
N SER A 101 -25.72 41.02 -5.59
CA SER A 101 -26.72 41.22 -4.57
C SER A 101 -27.12 42.71 -4.42
N LEU A 102 -27.43 43.40 -5.51
CA LEU A 102 -28.10 44.71 -5.37
C LEU A 102 -29.65 44.64 -5.53
N LEU A 103 -30.21 43.49 -5.90
CA LEU A 103 -31.67 43.42 -6.16
C LEU A 103 -32.40 42.10 -5.80
N ASN A 104 -31.74 41.03 -5.40
CA ASN A 104 -32.44 39.79 -4.97
C ASN A 104 -31.71 39.06 -3.86
N ASP A 105 -32.42 38.71 -2.79
CA ASP A 105 -31.98 37.97 -1.60
C ASP A 105 -31.89 36.43 -1.91
N ASP A 106 -31.32 36.06 -3.05
CA ASP A 106 -31.16 34.67 -3.47
C ASP A 106 -29.95 34.01 -2.78
N LYS A 107 -30.16 33.60 -1.54
CA LYS A 107 -29.23 32.74 -0.82
C LYS A 107 -29.30 31.35 -1.42
N LYS A 108 -28.30 30.94 -2.19
CA LYS A 108 -28.18 29.56 -2.67
C LYS A 108 -27.53 28.68 -1.60
N GLU A 109 -28.25 27.68 -1.17
CA GLU A 109 -27.70 26.62 -0.31
C GLU A 109 -26.91 25.60 -1.14
N GLN A 110 -25.65 25.39 -0.78
CA GLN A 110 -24.82 24.34 -1.37
C GLN A 110 -24.48 23.32 -0.31
N GLU A 111 -24.82 22.06 -0.57
CA GLU A 111 -24.39 20.94 0.27
C GLU A 111 -22.93 20.61 -0.02
N VAL A 112 -22.07 20.71 1.00
CA VAL A 112 -20.63 20.40 0.90
C VAL A 112 -20.34 19.15 1.70
N GLU A 113 -19.76 18.15 1.02
CA GLU A 113 -19.28 16.94 1.70
C GLU A 113 -17.84 17.15 2.19
N TYR A 114 -17.54 16.68 3.40
CA TYR A 114 -16.19 16.66 3.94
C TYR A 114 -15.90 15.36 4.68
N LEU A 115 -14.62 14.96 4.68
CA LEU A 115 -14.15 13.79 5.41
C LEU A 115 -13.76 14.19 6.84
N THR A 116 -14.22 13.40 7.79
CA THR A 116 -13.74 13.42 9.17
C THR A 116 -13.33 12.01 9.56
N TYR A 117 -12.54 11.86 10.61
CA TYR A 117 -12.03 10.56 11.03
C TYR A 117 -12.56 10.20 12.41
N ARG A 118 -12.76 8.91 12.61
CA ARG A 118 -13.01 8.30 13.92
C ARG A 118 -12.04 7.16 14.12
N TYR A 119 -11.87 6.75 15.37
CA TYR A 119 -11.07 5.58 15.70
C TYR A 119 -11.95 4.36 15.98
N THR A 120 -11.36 3.19 15.78
CA THR A 120 -11.91 1.89 16.17
C THR A 120 -10.77 1.00 16.65
N TYR A 121 -11.11 -0.21 17.10
CA TYR A 121 -10.15 -1.20 17.57
C TYR A 121 -10.16 -2.40 16.65
N VAL A 122 -8.97 -2.87 16.31
CA VAL A 122 -8.71 -4.17 15.69
C VAL A 122 -7.84 -5.01 16.64
N TYR A 123 -7.80 -6.30 16.41
CA TYR A 123 -7.08 -7.26 17.23
C TYR A 123 -6.30 -8.17 16.30
N ASP A 124 -5.05 -8.46 16.64
CA ASP A 124 -4.26 -9.43 15.92
C ASP A 124 -4.72 -10.86 16.18
N ILE A 125 -4.47 -11.76 15.22
CA ILE A 125 -4.82 -13.19 15.37
C ILE A 125 -4.23 -13.83 16.62
N SER A 126 -3.01 -13.41 17.03
CA SER A 126 -2.35 -13.87 18.25
C SER A 126 -3.11 -13.52 19.53
N GLN A 127 -3.96 -12.49 19.47
CA GLN A 127 -4.86 -12.07 20.56
C GLN A 127 -6.19 -12.82 20.59
N THR A 128 -6.36 -13.80 19.72
CA THR A 128 -7.60 -14.58 19.58
C THR A 128 -7.38 -16.06 19.82
N VAL A 129 -8.46 -16.77 20.13
CA VAL A 129 -8.53 -18.22 20.20
C VAL A 129 -9.71 -18.72 19.37
N GLY A 130 -9.59 -19.88 18.76
CA GLY A 130 -10.65 -20.48 17.93
C GLY A 130 -10.07 -21.34 16.81
N LYS A 131 -10.89 -21.61 15.80
CA LYS A 131 -10.48 -22.42 14.64
C LYS A 131 -9.29 -21.80 13.91
N PRO A 132 -8.40 -22.62 13.33
CA PRO A 132 -7.42 -22.11 12.35
C PRO A 132 -8.14 -21.35 11.24
N LEU A 133 -7.48 -20.35 10.70
CA LEU A 133 -8.01 -19.70 9.50
C LEU A 133 -7.86 -20.63 8.30
N PRO A 134 -8.77 -20.57 7.34
CA PRO A 134 -8.58 -21.29 6.08
C PRO A 134 -7.24 -20.89 5.47
N LEU A 135 -6.48 -21.87 5.02
CA LEU A 135 -5.33 -21.61 4.15
C LEU A 135 -5.88 -21.16 2.81
N ASP A 136 -5.25 -20.17 2.21
CA ASP A 136 -5.57 -19.78 0.85
C ASP A 136 -4.91 -20.77 -0.10
N GLU A 137 -5.62 -21.88 -0.39
CA GLU A 137 -5.14 -22.96 -1.27
C GLU A 137 -5.00 -22.51 -2.73
N ASN A 138 -5.60 -21.36 -3.07
CA ASN A 138 -5.59 -20.79 -4.41
C ASN A 138 -4.57 -19.64 -4.53
N SER A 139 -3.62 -19.52 -3.61
CA SER A 139 -2.58 -18.50 -3.71
C SER A 139 -1.67 -18.78 -4.92
N LEU A 140 -1.34 -17.73 -5.63
CA LEU A 140 -0.38 -17.76 -6.75
C LEU A 140 0.95 -18.35 -6.25
N ASN A 141 1.36 -19.48 -6.83
CA ASN A 141 2.59 -20.17 -6.41
C ASN A 141 3.81 -19.53 -7.09
N SER A 142 4.60 -18.82 -6.31
CA SER A 142 5.84 -18.18 -6.76
C SER A 142 7.09 -19.03 -6.63
N ASN A 143 6.97 -20.29 -6.20
CA ASN A 143 8.14 -21.17 -6.00
C ASN A 143 8.86 -21.48 -7.31
N ASN A 144 8.12 -21.64 -8.42
CA ASN A 144 8.70 -21.75 -9.75
C ASN A 144 8.86 -20.37 -10.39
N LYS A 145 10.06 -19.82 -10.32
CA LYS A 145 10.35 -18.46 -10.80
C LYS A 145 10.18 -18.30 -12.32
N SER A 146 10.37 -19.36 -13.10
CA SER A 146 10.13 -19.33 -14.54
C SER A 146 8.64 -19.20 -14.85
N GLU A 147 7.81 -20.00 -14.21
CA GLU A 147 6.34 -19.91 -14.36
C GLU A 147 5.81 -18.58 -13.87
N PHE A 148 6.35 -18.05 -12.76
CA PHE A 148 5.97 -16.74 -12.26
C PHE A 148 6.39 -15.61 -13.22
N PHE A 149 7.56 -15.71 -13.84
CA PHE A 149 8.00 -14.76 -14.86
C PHE A 149 7.08 -14.77 -16.08
N ASP A 150 6.73 -15.97 -16.58
CA ASP A 150 5.79 -16.12 -17.71
C ASP A 150 4.39 -15.64 -17.34
N PHE A 151 3.96 -15.84 -16.10
CA PHE A 151 2.72 -15.27 -15.58
C PHE A 151 2.75 -13.74 -15.59
N LEU A 152 3.82 -13.09 -15.11
CA LEU A 152 3.97 -11.64 -15.18
C LEU A 152 3.98 -11.12 -16.63
N LYS A 153 4.60 -11.87 -17.56
CA LYS A 153 4.55 -11.54 -18.99
C LYS A 153 3.13 -11.60 -19.53
N SER A 154 2.35 -12.59 -19.15
CA SER A 154 0.94 -12.72 -19.57
C SER A 154 0.04 -11.64 -18.97
N PHE A 155 0.39 -11.13 -17.80
CA PHE A 155 -0.31 -10.03 -17.13
C PHE A 155 -0.06 -8.67 -17.80
N SER A 156 1.12 -8.48 -18.40
CA SER A 156 1.52 -7.22 -19.02
C SER A 156 0.78 -6.98 -20.34
N PRO A 157 0.14 -5.81 -20.54
CA PRO A 157 -0.37 -5.41 -21.84
C PRO A 157 0.75 -4.93 -22.78
N TYR A 158 1.98 -4.75 -22.25
CA TYR A 158 3.13 -4.24 -22.99
C TYR A 158 4.04 -5.39 -23.38
N PRO A 159 4.67 -5.33 -24.58
CA PRO A 159 5.71 -6.28 -24.97
C PRO A 159 6.86 -6.26 -23.97
N ILE A 160 7.36 -7.47 -23.64
CA ILE A 160 8.53 -7.65 -22.79
C ILE A 160 9.60 -8.33 -23.62
N GLU A 161 10.71 -7.63 -23.84
CA GLU A 161 11.84 -8.09 -24.64
C GLU A 161 13.03 -8.39 -23.73
N GLU A 162 13.78 -9.43 -24.07
CA GLU A 162 15.03 -9.79 -23.38
C GLU A 162 16.21 -9.47 -24.29
N GLU A 163 17.05 -8.52 -23.88
CA GLU A 163 18.16 -8.02 -24.69
C GLU A 163 19.51 -8.10 -23.96
N ASP A 164 20.60 -8.05 -24.71
CA ASP A 164 21.94 -7.91 -24.16
C ASP A 164 22.21 -6.44 -23.83
N LEU A 165 21.97 -6.05 -22.58
CA LEU A 165 22.17 -4.69 -22.11
C LEU A 165 23.62 -4.45 -21.66
N PHE A 166 24.20 -3.36 -22.11
CA PHE A 166 25.55 -2.92 -21.73
C PHE A 166 25.49 -2.15 -20.38
N GLY A 167 26.58 -2.24 -19.63
CA GLY A 167 26.72 -1.55 -18.34
C GLY A 167 25.90 -2.18 -17.21
N ASN A 168 25.47 -1.34 -16.25
CA ASN A 168 24.82 -1.77 -15.01
C ASN A 168 23.30 -1.83 -15.10
N ALA A 169 22.71 -1.42 -16.21
CA ALA A 169 21.25 -1.47 -16.38
C ALA A 169 20.78 -2.92 -16.39
N LYS A 170 19.75 -3.21 -15.59
CA LYS A 170 19.14 -4.54 -15.48
C LYS A 170 17.86 -4.64 -16.34
N GLY A 171 17.18 -3.53 -16.53
CA GLY A 171 15.98 -3.37 -17.34
C GLY A 171 15.60 -1.90 -17.45
N TYR A 172 14.59 -1.61 -18.23
CA TYR A 172 13.98 -0.30 -18.32
C TYR A 172 12.60 -0.34 -19.00
N TRP A 173 11.72 0.54 -18.54
CA TRP A 173 10.46 0.88 -19.20
C TRP A 173 10.69 1.96 -20.25
N LEU A 174 10.28 1.71 -21.49
CA LEU A 174 10.33 2.66 -22.60
C LEU A 174 8.93 3.24 -22.85
N GLU A 175 8.64 4.35 -22.21
CA GLU A 175 7.32 4.99 -22.27
C GLU A 175 6.88 5.32 -23.71
N LYS A 176 7.79 5.84 -24.55
CA LYS A 176 7.48 6.18 -25.95
C LYS A 176 7.19 4.98 -26.82
N GLU A 177 7.86 3.87 -26.57
CA GLU A 177 7.72 2.63 -27.31
C GLU A 177 6.71 1.68 -26.69
N GLN A 178 6.22 2.02 -25.50
CA GLN A 178 5.27 1.21 -24.72
C GLN A 178 5.76 -0.24 -24.58
N LYS A 179 7.03 -0.43 -24.23
CA LYS A 179 7.65 -1.74 -24.03
C LYS A 179 8.58 -1.79 -22.83
N ILE A 180 8.77 -2.97 -22.29
CA ILE A 180 9.73 -3.25 -21.21
C ILE A 180 10.89 -4.06 -21.81
N VAL A 181 12.11 -3.69 -21.47
CA VAL A 181 13.31 -4.44 -21.83
C VAL A 181 14.00 -4.94 -20.58
N ILE A 182 14.38 -6.21 -20.57
CA ILE A 182 15.06 -6.87 -19.46
C ILE A 182 16.39 -7.44 -19.96
N LYS A 183 17.44 -7.31 -19.15
CA LYS A 183 18.75 -7.87 -19.48
C LYS A 183 18.70 -9.40 -19.52
N LYS A 184 19.01 -9.97 -20.67
CA LYS A 184 18.92 -11.41 -20.97
C LYS A 184 19.77 -12.27 -20.02
N SER A 185 20.96 -11.78 -19.64
CA SER A 185 21.94 -12.52 -18.83
C SER A 185 21.59 -12.59 -17.33
N LEU A 186 20.48 -12.01 -16.87
CA LEU A 186 20.07 -12.09 -15.48
C LEU A 186 19.61 -13.49 -15.07
N SER A 187 19.78 -13.81 -13.79
CA SER A 187 19.13 -14.99 -13.20
C SER A 187 17.60 -14.84 -13.27
N MET A 188 16.87 -15.94 -13.19
CA MET A 188 15.40 -15.89 -13.22
C MET A 188 14.81 -15.10 -12.04
N ASN A 189 15.39 -15.18 -10.86
CA ASN A 189 15.04 -14.35 -9.71
C ASN A 189 15.19 -12.85 -10.03
N ASP A 190 16.32 -12.49 -10.61
CA ASP A 190 16.59 -11.10 -10.96
C ASP A 190 15.63 -10.59 -12.04
N LYS A 191 15.32 -11.43 -13.05
CA LYS A 191 14.35 -11.09 -14.09
C LYS A 191 12.96 -10.83 -13.53
N VAL A 192 12.49 -11.64 -12.58
CA VAL A 192 11.20 -11.44 -11.90
C VAL A 192 11.20 -10.11 -11.14
N SER A 193 12.24 -9.85 -10.35
CA SER A 193 12.35 -8.61 -9.57
C SER A 193 12.42 -7.37 -10.46
N VAL A 194 13.22 -7.42 -11.53
CA VAL A 194 13.32 -6.32 -12.51
C VAL A 194 11.99 -6.12 -13.23
N LEU A 195 11.32 -7.20 -13.64
CA LEU A 195 10.03 -7.09 -14.32
C LEU A 195 8.96 -6.45 -13.42
N LEU A 196 8.89 -6.81 -12.14
CA LEU A 196 7.99 -6.15 -11.19
C LEU A 196 8.30 -4.65 -11.05
N HIS A 197 9.58 -4.28 -11.02
CA HIS A 197 10.01 -2.88 -10.97
C HIS A 197 9.57 -2.13 -12.23
N GLU A 198 9.86 -2.64 -13.42
CA GLU A 198 9.50 -1.99 -14.69
C GLU A 198 7.99 -1.94 -14.92
N LEU A 199 7.24 -2.97 -14.51
CA LEU A 199 5.77 -2.95 -14.52
C LEU A 199 5.21 -1.90 -13.56
N THR A 200 5.90 -1.64 -12.45
CA THR A 200 5.48 -0.58 -11.53
C THR A 200 5.67 0.79 -12.16
N HIS A 201 6.78 1.05 -12.86
CA HIS A 201 6.94 2.25 -13.68
C HIS A 201 5.83 2.38 -14.71
N ALA A 202 5.58 1.32 -15.46
CA ALA A 202 4.60 1.34 -16.55
C ALA A 202 3.16 1.58 -16.10
N PHE A 203 2.76 1.09 -14.92
CA PHE A 203 1.36 1.14 -14.48
C PHE A 203 1.05 2.24 -13.46
N TYR A 204 2.00 2.60 -12.62
CA TYR A 204 1.73 3.35 -11.40
C TYR A 204 2.60 4.59 -11.20
N ASP A 205 3.69 4.73 -11.97
CA ASP A 205 4.59 5.86 -11.84
C ASP A 205 4.06 7.07 -12.63
N ASP A 206 3.64 8.11 -11.92
CA ASP A 206 3.15 9.38 -12.49
C ASP A 206 4.08 10.56 -12.16
N PHE A 207 5.29 10.28 -11.66
CA PHE A 207 6.29 11.31 -11.38
C PHE A 207 6.94 11.84 -12.67
N ASP A 208 7.29 13.12 -12.66
CA ASP A 208 8.18 13.68 -13.70
C ASP A 208 9.60 13.15 -13.46
N TYR A 209 9.96 12.05 -14.13
CA TYR A 209 11.25 11.38 -13.93
C TYR A 209 12.46 12.31 -14.11
N LYS A 210 12.36 13.36 -14.92
CA LYS A 210 13.45 14.32 -15.09
C LYS A 210 13.66 15.22 -13.89
N LYS A 211 12.60 15.52 -13.16
CA LYS A 211 12.64 16.40 -11.98
C LYS A 211 12.72 15.61 -10.68
N ASP A 212 11.96 14.53 -10.60
CA ASP A 212 11.69 13.81 -9.36
C ASP A 212 12.21 12.38 -9.37
N ARG A 213 13.31 12.13 -10.11
CA ARG A 213 13.87 10.79 -10.30
C ARG A 213 13.99 9.99 -9.00
N ASN A 214 14.54 10.61 -7.95
CA ASN A 214 14.73 9.91 -6.68
C ASN A 214 13.39 9.51 -6.03
N LEU A 215 12.37 10.35 -6.14
CA LEU A 215 11.02 10.04 -5.65
C LEU A 215 10.38 8.91 -6.46
N SER A 216 10.48 8.98 -7.79
CA SER A 216 10.02 7.95 -8.71
C SER A 216 10.65 6.61 -8.38
N GLU A 217 11.99 6.53 -8.37
CA GLU A 217 12.71 5.29 -8.07
C GLU A 217 12.35 4.71 -6.70
N THR A 218 12.24 5.56 -5.68
CA THR A 218 11.87 5.06 -4.35
C THR A 218 10.41 4.60 -4.26
N PHE A 219 9.52 5.30 -4.93
CA PHE A 219 8.14 4.87 -5.05
C PHE A 219 8.07 3.49 -5.71
N VAL A 220 8.70 3.34 -6.87
CA VAL A 220 8.68 2.10 -7.65
C VAL A 220 9.34 0.95 -6.90
N GLU A 221 10.51 1.19 -6.31
CA GLU A 221 11.22 0.18 -5.51
C GLU A 221 10.38 -0.28 -4.32
N SER A 222 9.73 0.65 -3.61
CA SER A 222 8.88 0.31 -2.46
C SER A 222 7.65 -0.50 -2.85
N VAL A 223 6.99 -0.14 -3.95
CA VAL A 223 5.83 -0.89 -4.46
C VAL A 223 6.26 -2.28 -4.90
N ALA A 224 7.31 -2.39 -5.71
CA ALA A 224 7.85 -3.66 -6.20
C ALA A 224 8.28 -4.57 -5.04
N TYR A 225 8.91 -3.99 -4.00
CA TYR A 225 9.28 -4.72 -2.79
C TYR A 225 8.08 -5.33 -2.08
N ILE A 226 7.04 -4.53 -1.79
CA ILE A 226 5.83 -5.01 -1.10
C ILE A 226 5.16 -6.13 -1.90
N VAL A 227 5.07 -5.97 -3.22
CA VAL A 227 4.47 -6.96 -4.12
C VAL A 227 5.33 -8.23 -4.16
N ALA A 228 6.64 -8.10 -4.32
CA ALA A 228 7.55 -9.24 -4.34
C ALA A 228 7.50 -10.03 -3.01
N ASP A 229 7.59 -9.32 -1.88
CA ASP A 229 7.54 -9.95 -0.56
C ASP A 229 6.17 -10.57 -0.25
N TYR A 230 5.07 -10.03 -0.80
CA TYR A 230 3.73 -10.62 -0.69
C TYR A 230 3.64 -11.99 -1.36
N PHE A 231 4.30 -12.15 -2.50
CA PHE A 231 4.40 -13.43 -3.22
C PHE A 231 5.63 -14.27 -2.81
N ASP A 232 6.24 -13.98 -1.66
CA ASP A 232 7.43 -14.68 -1.13
C ASP A 232 8.58 -14.79 -2.15
N LEU A 233 8.77 -13.74 -2.96
CA LEU A 233 9.89 -13.61 -3.89
C LEU A 233 11.14 -13.09 -3.18
N ASP A 234 12.31 -13.33 -3.80
CA ASP A 234 13.57 -12.78 -3.30
C ASP A 234 13.61 -11.26 -3.50
N THR A 235 13.74 -10.53 -2.40
CA THR A 235 13.80 -9.06 -2.37
C THR A 235 15.23 -8.53 -2.17
N SER A 236 16.24 -9.40 -2.24
CA SER A 236 17.65 -9.05 -1.97
C SER A 236 18.25 -8.02 -2.95
N LEU A 237 17.61 -7.82 -4.10
CA LEU A 237 18.00 -6.81 -5.09
C LEU A 237 17.45 -5.43 -4.80
N CYS A 238 16.43 -5.32 -3.95
CA CYS A 238 15.85 -4.05 -3.57
C CYS A 238 16.83 -3.28 -2.69
N SER A 239 17.07 -2.02 -3.00
CA SER A 239 18.00 -1.19 -2.26
C SER A 239 17.34 0.13 -1.87
N PHE A 240 17.21 0.34 -0.57
CA PHE A 240 16.57 1.52 0.00
C PHE A 240 17.58 2.63 0.35
N ASN A 241 18.70 2.70 -0.36
CA ASN A 241 19.80 3.65 -0.09
C ASN A 241 19.39 5.13 -0.21
N TYR A 242 18.26 5.41 -0.88
CA TYR A 242 17.81 6.78 -1.14
C TYR A 242 16.82 7.32 -0.10
N ILE A 243 16.20 6.47 0.71
CA ILE A 243 15.10 6.87 1.60
C ILE A 243 15.54 7.88 2.66
N ALA A 244 16.75 7.72 3.20
CA ALA A 244 17.29 8.65 4.20
C ALA A 244 17.63 10.04 3.61
N SER A 245 17.86 10.14 2.30
CA SER A 245 18.34 11.35 1.65
C SER A 245 17.22 12.25 1.08
N TRP A 246 16.03 11.72 0.81
CA TRP A 246 14.96 12.53 0.24
C TRP A 246 13.89 12.96 1.23
N VAL A 247 14.02 12.48 2.45
CA VAL A 247 13.20 12.93 3.55
C VAL A 247 13.98 14.00 4.31
N ASP A 248 14.21 15.14 3.73
CA ASP A 248 14.73 16.32 4.43
C ASP A 248 13.80 16.78 5.59
N GLY A 249 13.18 15.79 6.26
CA GLY A 249 12.33 15.97 7.43
C GLY A 249 10.90 16.40 7.16
N ASP A 250 10.45 16.52 5.89
CA ASP A 250 9.05 16.84 5.61
C ASP A 250 8.15 15.59 5.73
N THR A 251 7.66 15.38 6.95
CA THR A 251 6.74 14.29 7.29
C THR A 251 5.50 14.25 6.39
N LYS A 252 5.08 15.39 5.83
CA LYS A 252 3.92 15.45 4.95
C LYS A 252 4.19 14.75 3.63
N ILE A 253 5.34 14.98 3.04
CA ILE A 253 5.78 14.31 1.80
C ILE A 253 5.84 12.80 2.03
N ILE A 254 6.35 12.37 3.18
CA ILE A 254 6.45 10.95 3.54
C ILE A 254 5.06 10.31 3.65
N LEU A 255 4.12 10.98 4.31
CA LEU A 255 2.76 10.48 4.47
C LEU A 255 2.04 10.37 3.12
N GLU A 256 2.20 11.35 2.24
CA GLU A 256 1.61 11.36 0.90
C GLU A 256 2.20 10.24 0.02
N LEU A 257 3.52 10.09 0.02
CA LEU A 257 4.19 9.03 -0.72
C LEU A 257 3.88 7.64 -0.17
N GLY A 258 3.88 7.48 1.16
CA GLY A 258 3.53 6.21 1.80
C GLY A 258 2.10 5.78 1.49
N ASP A 259 1.14 6.71 1.45
CA ASP A 259 -0.24 6.42 1.06
C ASP A 259 -0.33 6.02 -0.42
N LYS A 260 0.45 6.67 -1.29
CA LYS A 260 0.54 6.32 -2.71
C LYS A 260 1.16 4.93 -2.91
N ILE A 261 2.30 4.64 -2.26
CA ILE A 261 2.95 3.31 -2.29
C ILE A 261 1.95 2.23 -1.89
N GLN A 262 1.27 2.42 -0.75
CA GLN A 262 0.34 1.43 -0.21
C GLN A 262 -0.87 1.18 -1.12
N LYS A 263 -1.44 2.22 -1.70
CA LYS A 263 -2.55 2.11 -2.66
C LYS A 263 -2.13 1.37 -3.92
N CYS A 264 -0.96 1.69 -4.46
CA CYS A 264 -0.46 1.07 -5.67
C CYS A 264 -0.07 -0.40 -5.43
N ALA A 265 0.62 -0.71 -4.34
CA ALA A 265 0.93 -2.10 -3.98
C ALA A 265 -0.34 -2.95 -3.81
N ASN A 266 -1.35 -2.43 -3.09
CA ASN A 266 -2.64 -3.12 -2.94
C ASN A 266 -3.35 -3.33 -4.29
N SER A 267 -3.35 -2.33 -5.16
CA SER A 267 -3.93 -2.44 -6.50
C SER A 267 -3.20 -3.46 -7.35
N PHE A 268 -1.88 -3.46 -7.32
CA PHE A 268 -1.05 -4.38 -8.10
C PHE A 268 -1.26 -5.82 -7.63
N ILE A 269 -1.21 -6.09 -6.32
CA ILE A 269 -1.48 -7.42 -5.74
C ILE A 269 -2.85 -7.93 -6.20
N LYS A 270 -3.91 -7.13 -6.03
CA LYS A 270 -5.26 -7.51 -6.43
C LYS A 270 -5.41 -7.78 -7.92
N ASN A 271 -4.74 -7.01 -8.76
CA ASN A 271 -4.78 -7.19 -10.20
C ASN A 271 -4.06 -8.49 -10.61
N LEU A 272 -2.93 -8.82 -10.00
CA LEU A 272 -2.23 -10.08 -10.20
C LEU A 272 -3.07 -11.28 -9.73
N GLU A 273 -3.65 -11.21 -8.53
CA GLU A 273 -4.55 -12.27 -8.02
C GLU A 273 -5.76 -12.48 -8.92
N LYS A 274 -6.36 -11.39 -9.38
CA LYS A 274 -7.49 -11.46 -10.32
C LYS A 274 -7.08 -12.11 -11.63
N HIS A 275 -5.98 -11.69 -12.23
CA HIS A 275 -5.48 -12.27 -13.49
C HIS A 275 -5.20 -13.78 -13.35
N TYR A 276 -4.60 -14.19 -12.23
CA TYR A 276 -4.36 -15.60 -11.92
C TYR A 276 -5.65 -16.41 -11.81
N ASN A 277 -6.65 -15.88 -11.09
CA ASN A 277 -7.93 -16.56 -10.91
C ASN A 277 -8.73 -16.65 -12.23
N ASP A 278 -8.73 -15.57 -13.02
CA ASP A 278 -9.39 -15.54 -14.35
C ASP A 278 -8.73 -16.54 -15.31
N GLY A 279 -7.40 -16.68 -15.28
CA GLY A 279 -6.64 -17.68 -16.05
C GLY A 279 -6.95 -19.12 -15.65
N ASN A 280 -7.05 -19.40 -14.36
CA ASN A 280 -7.40 -20.74 -13.84
C ASN A 280 -8.83 -21.16 -14.17
N LEU A 281 -9.77 -20.21 -14.22
CA LEU A 281 -11.16 -20.49 -14.65
C LEU A 281 -11.24 -20.89 -16.13
N GLN A 282 -10.35 -20.39 -16.98
CA GLN A 282 -10.29 -20.75 -18.40
C GLN A 282 -9.71 -22.16 -18.65
N ILE A 283 -8.87 -22.66 -17.74
CA ILE A 283 -8.27 -24.01 -17.84
C ILE A 283 -9.22 -25.09 -17.31
N ALA A 284 -10.19 -24.71 -16.48
CA ALA A 284 -11.15 -25.64 -15.84
C ALA A 284 -12.44 -25.90 -16.67
N ILE A 285 -12.55 -25.32 -17.86
CA ILE A 285 -13.64 -25.54 -18.83
C ILE A 285 -13.13 -26.39 -20.01
#